data_b7001654dba4a358d50c72452f4b5d78
#
_entry.id   b7001654dba4a358d50c72452f4b5d78
#
_cell.length_a   1.000
_cell.length_b   1.000
_cell.length_c   1.000
_cell.angle_alpha   90.00
_cell.angle_beta   90.00
_cell.angle_gamma   90.00
#
_symmetry.space_group_name_H-M   'P 1'
#
loop_
_entity.id
_entity.type
_entity.pdbx_description
1 polymer ?
#
loop_
_entity_poly.entity_id
_entity_poly.type
_entity_poly.pdbx_seq_one_letter_code
_entity_poly.pdbx_strand_id
1 'polypeptide(L)'
;AKYGFNKSHAAVYALICYITGWLKYHYPAEYMCAVLNHTDVKKIPFVIQECIRMGLHVSAPDINTSVEQFSDCDQGIIYGLGVIKGMKQVDAQKIIQERSQNGKYPDIASFLLRTNITEAAFEKMIRSGSFSTFLKNRSFLLASMEKIIKTKNEVLKKQKALSALNEEGSRKDVKKAK
;
A
#
# COMPACT_ATOMS: atom_id res chain seq x y z
N ALA A 1 5.66 37.58 -39.78
CA ALA A 1 5.79 36.49 -38.81
C ALA A 1 7.22 35.96 -38.86
N LYS A 2 8.05 36.23 -37.83
CA LYS A 2 9.45 35.77 -37.79
C LYS A 2 9.61 34.34 -37.26
N TYR A 3 8.51 33.66 -36.88
CA TYR A 3 8.52 32.28 -36.38
C TYR A 3 7.51 31.45 -37.14
N GLY A 4 7.99 30.65 -38.09
CA GLY A 4 7.21 29.60 -38.70
C GLY A 4 7.00 28.44 -37.77
N PHE A 5 5.92 27.66 -37.98
CA PHE A 5 5.65 26.43 -37.24
C PHE A 5 6.77 25.40 -37.45
N ASN A 6 7.39 24.92 -36.38
CA ASN A 6 8.51 23.99 -36.48
C ASN A 6 8.01 22.57 -36.80
N LYS A 7 8.18 22.13 -38.04
CA LYS A 7 7.74 20.83 -38.51
C LYS A 7 8.31 19.65 -37.72
N SER A 8 9.58 19.71 -37.34
CA SER A 8 10.22 18.64 -36.54
C SER A 8 9.62 18.55 -35.14
N HIS A 9 9.33 19.68 -34.50
CA HIS A 9 8.62 19.72 -33.24
C HIS A 9 7.22 19.07 -33.34
N ALA A 10 6.45 19.44 -34.38
CA ALA A 10 5.14 18.86 -34.61
C ALA A 10 5.19 17.35 -34.85
N ALA A 11 6.16 16.87 -35.61
CA ALA A 11 6.32 15.46 -35.93
C ALA A 11 6.62 14.63 -34.64
N VAL A 12 7.49 15.14 -33.76
CA VAL A 12 7.80 14.47 -32.48
C VAL A 12 6.57 14.41 -31.57
N TYR A 13 5.83 15.52 -31.43
CA TYR A 13 4.61 15.52 -30.60
C TYR A 13 3.51 14.65 -31.19
N ALA A 14 3.35 14.61 -32.51
CA ALA A 14 2.41 13.71 -33.17
C ALA A 14 2.76 12.23 -32.89
N LEU A 15 4.04 11.87 -32.91
CA LEU A 15 4.49 10.53 -32.58
C LEU A 15 4.18 10.17 -31.10
N ILE A 16 4.45 11.08 -30.16
CA ILE A 16 4.14 10.89 -28.74
C ILE A 16 2.62 10.71 -28.56
N CYS A 17 1.81 11.57 -29.17
CA CYS A 17 0.35 11.46 -29.14
C CYS A 17 -0.14 10.12 -29.68
N TYR A 18 0.43 9.65 -30.79
CA TYR A 18 0.08 8.37 -31.38
C TYR A 18 0.43 7.22 -30.43
N ILE A 19 1.67 7.17 -29.90
CA ILE A 19 2.14 6.11 -28.98
C ILE A 19 1.28 6.09 -27.72
N THR A 20 1.04 7.23 -27.09
CA THR A 20 0.26 7.32 -25.86
C THR A 20 -1.22 6.94 -26.09
N GLY A 21 -1.79 7.35 -27.23
CA GLY A 21 -3.14 6.94 -27.64
C GLY A 21 -3.24 5.44 -27.89
N TRP A 22 -2.25 4.87 -28.56
CA TRP A 22 -2.16 3.44 -28.83
C TRP A 22 -2.04 2.63 -27.54
N LEU A 23 -1.15 3.03 -26.61
CA LEU A 23 -1.01 2.40 -25.31
C LEU A 23 -2.30 2.49 -24.48
N LYS A 24 -2.94 3.66 -24.44
CA LYS A 24 -4.21 3.84 -23.73
C LYS A 24 -5.32 2.94 -24.28
N TYR A 25 -5.32 2.65 -25.58
CA TYR A 25 -6.32 1.80 -26.22
C TYR A 25 -6.04 0.31 -25.97
N HIS A 26 -4.80 -0.15 -26.15
CA HIS A 26 -4.45 -1.57 -26.11
C HIS A 26 -4.11 -2.07 -24.68
N TYR A 27 -3.59 -1.19 -23.82
CA TYR A 27 -3.15 -1.48 -22.46
C TYR A 27 -3.69 -0.44 -21.47
N PRO A 28 -5.03 -0.32 -21.35
CA PRO A 28 -5.64 0.77 -20.61
C PRO A 28 -5.30 0.75 -19.10
N ALA A 29 -5.24 -0.42 -18.47
CA ALA A 29 -4.94 -0.53 -17.04
C ALA A 29 -3.50 -0.12 -16.73
N GLU A 30 -2.54 -0.67 -17.46
CA GLU A 30 -1.11 -0.38 -17.30
C GLU A 30 -0.81 1.09 -17.62
N TYR A 31 -1.41 1.62 -18.70
CA TYR A 31 -1.27 3.02 -19.09
C TYR A 31 -1.80 3.95 -17.98
N MET A 32 -3.00 3.68 -17.47
CA MET A 32 -3.59 4.51 -16.41
C MET A 32 -2.87 4.35 -15.08
N CYS A 33 -2.29 3.20 -14.75
CA CYS A 33 -1.38 3.04 -13.62
C CYS A 33 -0.16 3.96 -13.74
N ALA A 34 0.47 4.00 -14.91
CA ALA A 34 1.60 4.89 -15.17
C ALA A 34 1.18 6.37 -15.01
N VAL A 35 0.03 6.75 -15.56
CA VAL A 35 -0.52 8.10 -15.41
C VAL A 35 -0.78 8.43 -13.93
N LEU A 36 -1.40 7.55 -13.17
CA LEU A 36 -1.70 7.74 -11.74
C LEU A 36 -0.43 7.91 -10.92
N ASN A 37 0.59 7.10 -11.17
CA ASN A 37 1.86 7.12 -10.45
C ASN A 37 2.70 8.39 -10.71
N HIS A 38 2.47 9.05 -11.84
CA HIS A 38 3.15 10.31 -12.20
C HIS A 38 2.26 11.55 -12.07
N THR A 39 1.04 11.39 -11.56
CA THR A 39 0.08 12.48 -11.37
C THR A 39 0.23 13.13 -9.99
N ASP A 40 0.12 14.45 -9.92
CA ASP A 40 0.03 15.18 -8.64
C ASP A 40 -1.13 14.64 -7.79
N VAL A 41 -0.88 14.43 -6.49
CA VAL A 41 -1.84 13.86 -5.53
C VAL A 41 -3.20 14.57 -5.58
N LYS A 42 -3.22 15.88 -5.81
CA LYS A 42 -4.47 16.66 -5.92
C LYS A 42 -5.30 16.30 -7.15
N LYS A 43 -4.66 15.78 -8.19
CA LYS A 43 -5.31 15.42 -9.46
C LYS A 43 -5.69 13.93 -9.55
N ILE A 44 -5.19 13.09 -8.64
CA ILE A 44 -5.52 11.65 -8.60
C ILE A 44 -7.03 11.39 -8.69
N PRO A 45 -7.91 12.09 -7.94
CA PRO A 45 -9.35 11.84 -8.03
C PRO A 45 -9.93 12.01 -9.43
N PHE A 46 -9.44 13.01 -10.19
CA PHE A 46 -9.88 13.23 -11.58
C PHE A 46 -9.41 12.10 -12.51
N VAL A 47 -8.18 11.62 -12.31
CA VAL A 47 -7.65 10.50 -13.12
C VAL A 47 -8.39 9.20 -12.79
N ILE A 48 -8.76 8.98 -11.51
CA ILE A 48 -9.60 7.82 -11.12
C ILE A 48 -10.97 7.89 -11.79
N GLN A 49 -11.60 9.07 -11.87
CA GLN A 49 -12.86 9.23 -12.59
C GLN A 49 -12.71 8.88 -14.07
N GLU A 50 -11.60 9.27 -14.70
CA GLU A 50 -11.30 8.86 -16.08
C GLU A 50 -11.13 7.35 -16.21
N CYS A 51 -10.44 6.68 -15.27
CA CYS A 51 -10.35 5.22 -15.24
C CYS A 51 -11.74 4.58 -15.22
N ILE A 52 -12.63 5.06 -14.34
CA ILE A 52 -14.00 4.55 -14.23
C ILE A 52 -14.78 4.79 -15.52
N ARG A 53 -14.63 5.98 -16.14
CA ARG A 53 -15.25 6.31 -17.43
C ARG A 53 -14.79 5.37 -18.56
N MET A 54 -13.55 4.91 -18.49
CA MET A 54 -12.97 3.94 -19.42
C MET A 54 -13.42 2.48 -19.13
N GLY A 55 -14.22 2.25 -18.09
CA GLY A 55 -14.65 0.92 -17.69
C GLY A 55 -13.64 0.16 -16.82
N LEU A 56 -12.56 0.83 -16.36
CA LEU A 56 -11.59 0.21 -15.47
C LEU A 56 -12.10 0.27 -14.03
N HIS A 57 -12.02 -0.86 -13.33
CA HIS A 57 -12.27 -0.89 -11.90
C HIS A 57 -11.06 -0.40 -11.14
N VAL A 58 -11.26 0.51 -10.17
CA VAL A 58 -10.19 0.98 -9.28
C VAL A 58 -10.49 0.50 -7.87
N SER A 59 -9.75 -0.50 -7.43
CA SER A 59 -9.90 -1.14 -6.11
C SER A 59 -9.24 -0.33 -5.01
N ALA A 60 -9.85 -0.36 -3.82
CA ALA A 60 -9.21 0.16 -2.60
C ALA A 60 -7.90 -0.58 -2.32
N PRO A 61 -6.96 0.04 -1.55
CA PRO A 61 -5.75 -0.66 -1.15
C PRO A 61 -6.07 -1.89 -0.29
N ASP A 62 -5.26 -2.92 -0.39
CA ASP A 62 -5.36 -4.15 0.40
C ASP A 62 -3.97 -4.55 0.92
N ILE A 63 -3.87 -4.92 2.20
CA ILE A 63 -2.59 -5.25 2.83
C ILE A 63 -1.93 -6.49 2.25
N ASN A 64 -2.70 -7.39 1.63
CA ASN A 64 -2.22 -8.66 1.09
C ASN A 64 -1.90 -8.62 -0.40
N THR A 65 -2.38 -7.62 -1.14
CA THR A 65 -2.21 -7.56 -2.59
C THR A 65 -1.54 -6.28 -3.07
N SER A 66 -1.87 -5.11 -2.47
CA SER A 66 -1.32 -3.83 -2.91
C SER A 66 0.20 -3.76 -2.78
N VAL A 67 0.83 -3.15 -3.77
CA VAL A 67 2.24 -2.74 -3.74
C VAL A 67 2.37 -1.29 -3.26
N GLU A 68 3.53 -0.68 -3.41
CA GLU A 68 3.78 0.69 -2.95
C GLU A 68 3.00 1.73 -3.76
N GLN A 69 2.98 1.58 -5.08
CA GLN A 69 2.32 2.47 -6.04
C GLN A 69 1.03 1.85 -6.58
N PHE A 70 0.30 2.58 -7.43
CA PHE A 70 -0.79 1.97 -8.20
C PHE A 70 -0.23 0.88 -9.09
N SER A 71 -0.93 -0.24 -9.14
CA SER A 71 -0.59 -1.34 -10.04
C SER A 71 -1.83 -1.91 -10.72
N ASP A 72 -1.63 -2.53 -11.85
CA ASP A 72 -2.64 -3.30 -12.54
C ASP A 72 -2.98 -4.59 -11.76
N CYS A 73 -4.19 -5.06 -11.94
CA CYS A 73 -4.68 -6.32 -11.42
C CYS A 73 -5.73 -6.90 -12.37
N ASP A 74 -6.11 -8.16 -12.18
CA ASP A 74 -7.07 -8.88 -13.05
C ASP A 74 -8.39 -8.11 -13.28
N GLN A 75 -8.79 -7.27 -12.33
CA GLN A 75 -10.04 -6.49 -12.39
C GLN A 75 -9.83 -5.02 -12.79
N GLY A 76 -8.60 -4.58 -13.06
CA GLY A 76 -8.27 -3.20 -13.42
C GLY A 76 -7.07 -2.66 -12.67
N ILE A 77 -7.29 -1.73 -11.74
CA ILE A 77 -6.23 -1.02 -11.01
C ILE A 77 -6.44 -1.19 -9.52
N ILE A 78 -5.36 -1.45 -8.77
CA ILE A 78 -5.38 -1.46 -7.31
C ILE A 78 -4.59 -0.27 -6.75
N TYR A 79 -5.12 0.34 -5.72
CA TYR A 79 -4.51 1.48 -5.02
C TYR A 79 -3.26 1.03 -4.24
N GLY A 80 -2.15 1.75 -4.37
CA GLY A 80 -0.90 1.44 -3.67
C GLY A 80 -0.93 1.83 -2.18
N LEU A 81 -0.23 1.09 -1.34
CA LEU A 81 -0.15 1.39 0.10
C LEU A 81 0.61 2.69 0.37
N GLY A 82 1.65 2.98 -0.41
CA GLY A 82 2.45 4.21 -0.26
C GLY A 82 1.73 5.47 -0.74
N VAL A 83 0.65 5.34 -1.52
CA VAL A 83 -0.15 6.46 -2.03
C VAL A 83 -1.24 6.87 -1.04
N ILE A 84 -1.52 6.09 0.00
CA ILE A 84 -2.51 6.43 1.03
C ILE A 84 -2.10 7.75 1.69
N LYS A 85 -2.99 8.75 1.65
CA LYS A 85 -2.73 10.10 2.17
C LYS A 85 -2.18 10.09 3.59
N GLY A 86 -0.96 10.57 3.74
CA GLY A 86 -0.25 10.65 5.03
C GLY A 86 0.36 9.33 5.52
N MET A 87 0.33 8.27 4.72
CA MET A 87 1.16 7.07 4.94
C MET A 87 2.62 7.42 4.67
N LYS A 88 3.53 6.95 5.52
CA LYS A 88 4.96 7.06 5.26
C LYS A 88 5.39 5.95 4.31
N GLN A 89 6.23 6.26 3.35
CA GLN A 89 6.75 5.29 2.38
C GLN A 89 7.45 4.12 3.08
N VAL A 90 8.21 4.41 4.12
CA VAL A 90 8.88 3.39 4.95
C VAL A 90 7.89 2.40 5.57
N ASP A 91 6.70 2.85 6.02
CA ASP A 91 5.70 1.97 6.60
C ASP A 91 5.06 1.07 5.53
N ALA A 92 4.79 1.60 4.33
CA ALA A 92 4.31 0.81 3.21
C ALA A 92 5.32 -0.26 2.79
N GLN A 93 6.60 0.11 2.67
CA GLN A 93 7.69 -0.81 2.32
C GLN A 93 7.86 -1.92 3.35
N LYS A 94 7.80 -1.61 4.66
CA LYS A 94 7.82 -2.62 5.73
C LYS A 94 6.70 -3.65 5.59
N ILE A 95 5.49 -3.20 5.32
CA ILE A 95 4.33 -4.08 5.14
C ILE A 95 4.56 -5.02 3.96
N ILE A 96 5.02 -4.50 2.83
CA ILE A 96 5.27 -5.26 1.61
C ILE A 96 6.42 -6.26 1.81
N GLN A 97 7.53 -5.82 2.40
CA GLN A 97 8.69 -6.66 2.66
C GLN A 97 8.37 -7.79 3.62
N GLU A 98 7.68 -7.47 4.72
CA GLU A 98 7.30 -8.45 5.72
C GLU A 98 6.35 -9.52 5.13
N ARG A 99 5.39 -9.09 4.32
CA ARG A 99 4.51 -9.99 3.58
C ARG A 99 5.26 -10.89 2.59
N SER A 100 6.26 -10.36 1.91
CA SER A 100 7.05 -11.15 0.93
C SER A 100 7.93 -12.21 1.60
N GLN A 101 8.40 -11.94 2.82
CA GLN A 101 9.25 -12.88 3.58
C GLN A 101 8.44 -13.93 4.35
N ASN A 102 7.34 -13.54 4.97
CA ASN A 102 6.59 -14.36 5.92
C ASN A 102 5.16 -14.70 5.45
N GLY A 103 4.87 -14.45 4.17
CA GLY A 103 3.57 -14.75 3.56
C GLY A 103 2.46 -13.77 3.94
N LYS A 104 1.28 -13.97 3.36
CA LYS A 104 0.10 -13.13 3.55
C LYS A 104 -0.28 -13.04 5.03
N TYR A 105 -0.89 -11.92 5.40
CA TYR A 105 -1.46 -11.72 6.73
C TYR A 105 -2.80 -12.46 6.83
N PRO A 106 -2.96 -13.39 7.77
CA PRO A 106 -4.23 -14.11 7.91
C PRO A 106 -5.33 -13.27 8.55
N ASP A 107 -4.96 -12.29 9.39
CA ASP A 107 -5.87 -11.40 10.12
C ASP A 107 -5.19 -10.09 10.54
N ILE A 108 -5.98 -9.17 11.10
CA ILE A 108 -5.51 -7.84 11.55
C ILE A 108 -4.55 -7.95 12.75
N ALA A 109 -4.74 -8.92 13.64
CA ALA A 109 -3.88 -9.10 14.80
C ALA A 109 -2.47 -9.53 14.39
N SER A 110 -2.37 -10.53 13.52
CA SER A 110 -1.12 -10.97 12.91
C SER A 110 -0.41 -9.83 12.18
N PHE A 111 -1.15 -9.06 11.36
CA PHE A 111 -0.61 -7.88 10.70
C PHE A 111 0.03 -6.89 11.69
N LEU A 112 -0.68 -6.52 12.74
CA LEU A 112 -0.20 -5.55 13.73
C LEU A 112 1.01 -6.04 14.53
N LEU A 113 1.07 -7.33 14.85
CA LEU A 113 2.19 -7.92 15.59
C LEU A 113 3.44 -8.01 14.70
N ARG A 114 3.27 -8.37 13.43
CA ARG A 114 4.37 -8.57 12.47
C ARG A 114 4.96 -7.25 11.98
N THR A 115 4.13 -6.24 11.69
CA THR A 115 4.59 -4.98 11.07
C THR A 115 4.99 -3.91 12.07
N ASN A 116 4.46 -3.96 13.28
CA ASN A 116 4.67 -2.94 14.32
C ASN A 116 4.52 -1.49 13.83
N ILE A 117 3.54 -1.24 12.96
CA ILE A 117 3.22 0.11 12.46
C ILE A 117 2.68 1.00 13.58
N THR A 118 2.78 2.33 13.34
CA THR A 118 2.24 3.34 14.26
C THR A 118 0.72 3.34 14.26
N GLU A 119 0.12 3.80 15.36
CA GLU A 119 -1.33 3.98 15.49
C GLU A 119 -1.89 4.88 14.38
N ALA A 120 -1.20 6.00 14.10
CA ALA A 120 -1.59 6.92 13.04
C ALA A 120 -1.56 6.28 11.64
N ALA A 121 -0.60 5.39 11.36
CA ALA A 121 -0.57 4.65 10.10
C ALA A 121 -1.70 3.63 10.02
N PHE A 122 -1.97 2.92 11.12
CA PHE A 122 -3.08 1.97 11.21
C PHE A 122 -4.44 2.64 10.98
N GLU A 123 -4.68 3.81 11.60
CA GLU A 123 -5.91 4.58 11.38
C GLU A 123 -6.10 4.95 9.90
N LYS A 124 -5.06 5.44 9.23
CA LYS A 124 -5.11 5.80 7.80
C LYS A 124 -5.42 4.60 6.92
N MET A 125 -4.85 3.45 7.23
CA MET A 125 -5.12 2.20 6.53
C MET A 125 -6.56 1.72 6.74
N ILE A 126 -7.13 1.86 7.94
CA ILE A 126 -8.54 1.56 8.18
C ILE A 126 -9.42 2.49 7.34
N ARG A 127 -9.16 3.80 7.37
CA ARG A 127 -9.92 4.81 6.61
C ARG A 127 -9.85 4.60 5.11
N SER A 128 -8.70 4.17 4.58
CA SER A 128 -8.53 3.86 3.15
C SER A 128 -9.20 2.55 2.73
N GLY A 129 -9.55 1.69 3.68
CA GLY A 129 -10.17 0.39 3.40
C GLY A 129 -9.19 -0.76 3.20
N SER A 130 -7.93 -0.60 3.58
CA SER A 130 -6.88 -1.61 3.41
C SER A 130 -7.16 -2.95 4.10
N PHE A 131 -8.16 -3.01 4.98
CA PHE A 131 -8.58 -4.21 5.71
C PHE A 131 -9.95 -4.73 5.28
N SER A 132 -10.48 -4.24 4.16
CA SER A 132 -11.84 -4.60 3.71
C SER A 132 -12.01 -6.09 3.40
N THR A 133 -10.93 -6.79 3.11
CA THR A 133 -10.90 -8.26 2.93
C THR A 133 -11.22 -9.01 4.23
N PHE A 134 -10.81 -8.47 5.40
CA PHE A 134 -11.08 -9.08 6.71
C PHE A 134 -12.36 -8.55 7.35
N LEU A 135 -12.59 -7.24 7.25
CA LEU A 135 -13.71 -6.58 7.89
C LEU A 135 -14.24 -5.43 7.04
N LYS A 136 -15.45 -5.59 6.52
CA LYS A 136 -16.10 -4.59 5.68
C LYS A 136 -16.52 -3.33 6.45
N ASN A 137 -16.80 -3.45 7.76
CA ASN A 137 -17.27 -2.32 8.58
C ASN A 137 -16.09 -1.51 9.13
N ARG A 138 -15.68 -0.48 8.40
CA ARG A 138 -14.58 0.43 8.78
C ARG A 138 -14.88 1.21 10.06
N SER A 139 -16.13 1.63 10.26
CA SER A 139 -16.53 2.40 11.44
C SER A 139 -16.38 1.57 12.72
N PHE A 140 -16.75 0.28 12.67
CA PHE A 140 -16.54 -0.63 13.79
C PHE A 140 -15.04 -0.81 14.09
N LEU A 141 -14.22 -0.96 13.05
CA LEU A 141 -12.77 -1.13 13.24
C LEU A 141 -12.13 0.13 13.83
N LEU A 142 -12.55 1.32 13.38
CA LEU A 142 -12.11 2.59 13.96
C LEU A 142 -12.51 2.73 15.42
N ALA A 143 -13.76 2.43 15.76
CA ALA A 143 -14.24 2.49 17.15
C ALA A 143 -13.51 1.48 18.07
N SER A 144 -13.05 0.36 17.52
CA SER A 144 -12.33 -0.68 18.27
C SER A 144 -10.81 -0.46 18.30
N MET A 145 -10.28 0.52 17.58
CA MET A 145 -8.85 0.71 17.33
C MET A 145 -8.04 0.83 18.63
N GLU A 146 -8.49 1.64 19.58
CA GLU A 146 -7.79 1.81 20.87
C GLU A 146 -7.67 0.48 21.65
N LYS A 147 -8.75 -0.31 21.69
CA LYS A 147 -8.75 -1.63 22.34
C LYS A 147 -7.77 -2.57 21.66
N ILE A 148 -7.78 -2.62 20.33
CA ILE A 148 -6.89 -3.47 19.53
C ILE A 148 -5.43 -3.10 19.79
N ILE A 149 -5.08 -1.81 19.81
CA ILE A 149 -3.72 -1.34 20.05
C ILE A 149 -3.28 -1.64 21.49
N LYS A 150 -4.17 -1.45 22.46
CA LYS A 150 -3.88 -1.78 23.86
C LYS A 150 -3.55 -3.27 24.00
N THR A 151 -4.39 -4.14 23.45
CA THR A 151 -4.17 -5.60 23.44
C THR A 151 -2.87 -5.97 22.73
N LYS A 152 -2.58 -5.37 21.57
CA LYS A 152 -1.29 -5.56 20.86
C LYS A 152 -0.11 -5.24 21.78
N ASN A 153 -0.13 -4.09 22.46
CA ASN A 153 0.96 -3.64 23.33
C ASN A 153 1.15 -4.56 24.53
N GLU A 154 0.07 -5.10 25.09
CA GLU A 154 0.14 -6.10 26.18
C GLU A 154 0.76 -7.41 25.70
N VAL A 155 0.38 -7.91 24.53
CA VAL A 155 0.97 -9.11 23.92
C VAL A 155 2.46 -8.92 23.66
N LEU A 156 2.85 -7.79 23.05
CA LEU A 156 4.27 -7.49 22.80
C LEU A 156 5.10 -7.38 24.09
N LYS A 157 4.54 -6.81 25.18
CA LYS A 157 5.20 -6.77 26.48
C LYS A 157 5.41 -8.18 27.05
N LYS A 158 4.41 -9.05 26.97
CA LYS A 158 4.50 -10.44 27.42
C LYS A 158 5.53 -11.24 26.62
N GLN A 159 5.55 -11.07 25.28
CA GLN A 159 6.55 -11.74 24.43
C GLN A 159 7.99 -11.30 24.76
N LYS A 160 8.22 -10.00 24.98
CA LYS A 160 9.54 -9.49 25.38
C LYS A 160 9.97 -9.99 26.76
N ALA A 161 9.06 -10.08 27.73
CA ALA A 161 9.36 -10.63 29.04
C ALA A 161 9.72 -12.11 28.96
N LEU A 162 9.00 -12.89 28.14
CA LEU A 162 9.28 -14.31 27.95
C LEU A 162 10.63 -14.56 27.25
N SER A 163 10.97 -13.77 26.23
CA SER A 163 12.26 -13.87 25.55
C SER A 163 13.43 -13.53 26.47
N ALA A 164 13.29 -12.51 27.33
CA ALA A 164 14.29 -12.15 28.33
C ALA A 164 14.52 -13.28 29.36
N LEU A 165 13.46 -13.94 29.83
CA LEU A 165 13.57 -15.08 30.75
C LEU A 165 14.27 -16.28 30.08
N ASN A 166 14.01 -16.56 28.83
CA ASN A 166 14.67 -17.63 28.09
C ASN A 166 16.16 -17.36 27.87
N GLU A 167 16.56 -16.11 27.62
CA GLU A 167 17.97 -15.72 27.50
C GLU A 167 18.71 -15.83 28.83
N GLU A 168 18.08 -15.45 29.95
CA GLU A 168 18.67 -15.61 31.30
C GLU A 168 18.81 -17.09 31.70
N GLY A 169 17.82 -17.93 31.34
CA GLY A 169 17.88 -19.37 31.55
C GLY A 169 19.07 -20.00 30.79
N SER A 170 19.19 -19.70 29.50
CA SER A 170 20.28 -20.20 28.69
C SER A 170 21.66 -19.76 29.15
N ARG A 171 21.82 -18.53 29.67
CA ARG A 171 23.08 -18.02 30.26
C ARG A 171 23.46 -18.73 31.56
N LYS A 172 22.48 -19.13 32.38
CA LYS A 172 22.70 -19.87 33.63
C LYS A 172 23.14 -21.31 33.37
N ASP A 173 22.57 -21.96 32.34
CA ASP A 173 22.94 -23.32 31.99
C ASP A 173 24.35 -23.41 31.37
N VAL A 174 24.77 -22.41 30.57
CA VAL A 174 26.15 -22.32 30.04
C VAL A 174 27.18 -22.07 31.16
N LYS A 175 26.79 -21.34 32.24
CA LYS A 175 27.69 -21.13 33.41
C LYS A 175 27.80 -22.34 34.34
N LYS A 176 26.83 -23.25 34.34
CA LYS A 176 26.90 -24.52 35.13
C LYS A 176 27.65 -25.63 34.41
N ALA A 177 27.87 -25.51 33.09
CA ALA A 177 28.58 -26.49 32.26
C ALA A 177 30.06 -26.19 32.07
N LYS A 178 30.58 -25.15 32.70
CA LYS A 178 32.01 -24.82 32.88
C LYS A 178 32.43 -25.04 34.31
#